data_a73ab246a44ebc37c4ab6f2d746bf759
#
_entry.id   a73ab246a44ebc37c4ab6f2d746bf759
#
_cell.length_a   1.000
_cell.length_b   1.000
_cell.length_c   1.000
_cell.angle_alpha   90.00
_cell.angle_beta   90.00
_cell.angle_gamma   90.00
#
_symmetry.space_group_name_H-M   'P 1'
#
loop_
_entity.id
_entity.type
_entity.pdbx_description
1 polymer ?
#
loop_
_entity_poly.entity_id
_entity_poly.type
_entity_poly.pdbx_seq_one_letter_code
_entity_poly.pdbx_strand_id
1 'polypeptide(L)'
;MGIEHELNILSAHRKPQAVAEYSQQAKSKGIEVIIAMAGGAAALPGTVAAWTEIPVIGVPLPTSEVKGIDALYAIVQMPPGIPVGCVGIGEWGARNAAYLAASIVGPQDEGVRDLYESYRKNLREN
;
A
#
# COMPACT_ATOMS: atom_id res chain seq x y z
N MET A 1 10.70 -3.93 -11.09
CA MET A 1 11.23 -2.72 -10.45
C MET A 1 12.42 -3.04 -9.54
N GLY A 2 12.68 -4.29 -9.20
CA GLY A 2 13.85 -4.71 -8.40
C GLY A 2 13.85 -4.26 -6.93
N ILE A 3 12.73 -3.75 -6.43
CA ILE A 3 12.61 -3.31 -5.03
C ILE A 3 12.55 -4.53 -4.13
N GLU A 4 13.44 -4.61 -3.13
CA GLU A 4 13.36 -5.62 -2.08
C GLU A 4 12.04 -5.46 -1.32
N HIS A 5 11.42 -6.59 -1.00
CA HIS A 5 10.14 -6.57 -0.31
C HIS A 5 9.94 -7.81 0.55
N GLU A 6 9.10 -7.69 1.56
CA GLU A 6 8.60 -8.81 2.34
C GLU A 6 7.07 -8.90 2.19
N LEU A 7 6.50 -10.07 2.39
CA LEU A 7 5.06 -10.31 2.36
C LEU A 7 4.61 -10.87 3.71
N ASN A 8 3.64 -10.21 4.32
CA ASN A 8 3.02 -10.63 5.57
C ASN A 8 1.51 -10.75 5.43
N ILE A 9 0.92 -11.80 6.00
CA ILE A 9 -0.53 -11.97 6.06
C ILE A 9 -1.00 -11.65 7.47
N LEU A 10 -1.61 -10.48 7.61
CA LEU A 10 -2.11 -9.93 8.86
C LEU A 10 -3.58 -9.55 8.74
N SER A 11 -4.31 -9.60 9.85
CA SER A 11 -5.71 -9.17 9.90
C SER A 11 -5.92 -8.17 11.02
N ALA A 12 -6.35 -6.96 10.68
CA ALA A 12 -6.63 -5.91 11.64
C ALA A 12 -7.72 -6.30 12.65
N HIS A 13 -8.74 -7.05 12.20
CA HIS A 13 -9.85 -7.49 13.06
C HIS A 13 -9.52 -8.71 13.92
N ARG A 14 -8.69 -9.64 13.42
CA ARG A 14 -8.43 -10.91 14.09
C ARG A 14 -7.12 -10.91 14.90
N LYS A 15 -6.16 -10.09 14.50
CA LYS A 15 -4.83 -9.98 15.12
C LYS A 15 -4.38 -8.52 15.21
N PRO A 16 -5.17 -7.64 15.85
CA PRO A 16 -4.90 -6.19 15.85
C PRO A 16 -3.55 -5.85 16.48
N GLN A 17 -3.14 -6.56 17.52
CA GLN A 17 -1.85 -6.35 18.17
C GLN A 17 -0.68 -6.67 17.24
N ALA A 18 -0.73 -7.77 16.50
CA ALA A 18 0.32 -8.12 15.54
C ALA A 18 0.45 -7.07 14.42
N VAL A 19 -0.66 -6.46 13.99
CA VAL A 19 -0.64 -5.34 13.03
C VAL A 19 0.04 -4.12 13.64
N ALA A 20 -0.29 -3.77 14.88
CA ALA A 20 0.34 -2.65 15.58
C ALA A 20 1.85 -2.84 15.74
N GLU A 21 2.27 -4.00 16.23
CA GLU A 21 3.69 -4.35 16.42
C GLU A 21 4.47 -4.31 15.09
N TYR A 22 3.93 -4.91 14.04
CA TYR A 22 4.53 -4.86 12.70
C TYR A 22 4.71 -3.43 12.21
N SER A 23 3.66 -2.63 12.29
CA SER A 23 3.65 -1.24 11.80
C SER A 23 4.64 -0.34 12.55
N GLN A 24 4.71 -0.48 13.88
CA GLN A 24 5.65 0.26 14.73
C GLN A 24 7.10 -0.10 14.44
N GLN A 25 7.39 -1.35 14.11
CA GLN A 25 8.74 -1.84 13.83
C GLN A 25 9.20 -1.59 12.39
N ALA A 26 8.29 -1.29 11.48
CA ALA A 26 8.57 -1.21 10.04
C ALA A 26 9.71 -0.25 9.72
N LYS A 27 9.71 0.96 10.31
CA LYS A 27 10.76 1.97 10.09
C LYS A 27 12.15 1.49 10.54
N SER A 28 12.23 0.82 11.68
CA SER A 28 13.52 0.30 12.20
C SER A 28 14.05 -0.89 11.39
N LYS A 29 13.18 -1.55 10.61
CA LYS A 29 13.53 -2.62 9.67
C LYS A 29 13.94 -2.10 8.29
N GLY A 30 13.93 -0.78 8.08
CA GLY A 30 14.27 -0.17 6.79
C GLY A 30 13.14 -0.19 5.77
N ILE A 31 11.89 -0.44 6.19
CA ILE A 31 10.74 -0.37 5.29
C ILE A 31 10.41 1.09 5.03
N GLU A 32 10.33 1.47 3.77
CA GLU A 32 10.09 2.85 3.32
C GLU A 32 8.65 3.09 2.87
N VAL A 33 7.93 2.04 2.44
CA VAL A 33 6.52 2.10 2.01
C VAL A 33 5.83 0.80 2.42
N ILE A 34 4.59 0.88 2.87
CA ILE A 34 3.76 -0.29 3.14
C ILE A 34 2.58 -0.32 2.16
N ILE A 35 2.44 -1.42 1.43
CA ILE A 35 1.25 -1.68 0.61
C ILE A 35 0.34 -2.59 1.42
N ALA A 36 -0.81 -2.09 1.83
CA ALA A 36 -1.79 -2.83 2.62
C ALA A 36 -3.03 -3.15 1.77
N MET A 37 -3.25 -4.44 1.52
CA MET A 37 -4.36 -4.93 0.70
C MET A 37 -5.45 -5.50 1.58
N ALA A 38 -6.70 -5.06 1.41
CA ALA A 38 -7.82 -5.51 2.23
C ALA A 38 -9.14 -5.46 1.48
N GLY A 39 -10.05 -6.38 1.82
CA GLY A 39 -11.41 -6.43 1.30
C GLY A 39 -12.45 -6.31 2.41
N GLY A 40 -13.73 -6.25 2.05
CA GLY A 40 -14.82 -6.05 2.99
C GLY A 40 -14.71 -4.73 3.74
N ALA A 41 -14.78 -4.75 5.06
CA ALA A 41 -14.61 -3.58 5.92
C ALA A 41 -13.21 -2.94 5.85
N ALA A 42 -12.24 -3.62 5.23
CA ALA A 42 -10.92 -3.13 4.82
C ALA A 42 -10.18 -2.26 5.87
N ALA A 43 -10.24 -2.64 7.14
CA ALA A 43 -9.64 -1.88 8.24
C ALA A 43 -8.10 -1.88 8.22
N LEU A 44 -7.47 -2.85 7.53
CA LEU A 44 -6.02 -3.05 7.61
C LEU A 44 -5.20 -1.82 7.20
N PRO A 45 -5.44 -1.14 6.07
CA PRO A 45 -4.62 0.02 5.68
C PRO A 45 -4.69 1.17 6.70
N GLY A 46 -5.88 1.49 7.17
CA GLY A 46 -6.08 2.52 8.20
C GLY A 46 -5.46 2.16 9.55
N THR A 47 -5.56 0.89 9.95
CA THR A 47 -4.92 0.40 11.18
C THR A 47 -3.40 0.48 11.08
N VAL A 48 -2.81 0.07 9.94
CA VAL A 48 -1.37 0.21 9.70
C VAL A 48 -0.95 1.67 9.78
N ALA A 49 -1.65 2.57 9.07
CA ALA A 49 -1.34 3.99 9.05
C ALA A 49 -1.42 4.66 10.43
N ALA A 50 -2.28 4.16 11.32
CA ALA A 50 -2.40 4.67 12.68
C ALA A 50 -1.17 4.34 13.57
N TRP A 51 -0.35 3.35 13.18
CA TRP A 51 0.79 2.88 13.98
C TRP A 51 2.15 3.15 13.34
N THR A 52 2.20 3.84 12.21
CA THR A 52 3.45 4.16 11.52
C THR A 52 3.39 5.53 10.85
N GLU A 53 4.56 6.16 10.70
CA GLU A 53 4.73 7.38 9.90
C GLU A 53 5.18 7.08 8.45
N ILE A 54 5.41 5.78 8.13
CA ILE A 54 5.77 5.36 6.79
C ILE A 54 4.57 5.52 5.86
N PRO A 55 4.74 5.99 4.61
CA PRO A 55 3.67 6.04 3.63
C PRO A 55 2.94 4.70 3.50
N VAL A 56 1.62 4.72 3.61
CA VAL A 56 0.76 3.54 3.45
C VAL A 56 -0.08 3.69 2.18
N ILE A 57 0.01 2.67 1.32
CA ILE A 57 -0.79 2.56 0.10
C ILE A 57 -1.84 1.47 0.32
N GLY A 58 -3.11 1.85 0.27
CA GLY A 58 -4.22 0.92 0.42
C GLY A 58 -4.71 0.38 -0.92
N VAL A 59 -4.87 -0.93 -1.02
CA VAL A 59 -5.43 -1.60 -2.20
C VAL A 59 -6.75 -2.25 -1.82
N PRO A 60 -7.89 -1.76 -2.32
CA PRO A 60 -9.18 -2.41 -2.11
C PRO A 60 -9.25 -3.73 -2.86
N LEU A 61 -9.68 -4.80 -2.17
CA LEU A 61 -9.84 -6.13 -2.77
C LEU A 61 -11.32 -6.47 -2.97
N PRO A 62 -11.70 -7.06 -4.11
CA PRO A 62 -13.09 -7.41 -4.44
C PRO A 62 -13.49 -8.76 -3.80
N THR A 63 -13.36 -8.88 -2.48
CA THR A 63 -13.57 -10.13 -1.72
C THR A 63 -14.94 -10.22 -1.03
N SER A 64 -15.82 -9.24 -1.25
CA SER A 64 -17.17 -9.19 -0.70
C SER A 64 -18.23 -9.23 -1.80
N GLU A 65 -19.50 -9.37 -1.42
CA GLU A 65 -20.65 -9.35 -2.33
C GLU A 65 -20.78 -8.03 -3.11
N VAL A 66 -20.26 -6.93 -2.59
CA VAL A 66 -20.23 -5.62 -3.25
C VAL A 66 -18.94 -5.36 -4.03
N LYS A 67 -18.15 -6.43 -4.29
CA LYS A 67 -17.04 -6.46 -5.25
C LYS A 67 -15.99 -5.37 -5.05
N GLY A 68 -15.72 -5.02 -3.79
CA GLY A 68 -14.64 -4.10 -3.42
C GLY A 68 -15.04 -2.63 -3.30
N ILE A 69 -16.28 -2.24 -3.62
CA ILE A 69 -16.76 -0.87 -3.41
C ILE A 69 -16.78 -0.50 -1.92
N ASP A 70 -17.17 -1.44 -1.08
CA ASP A 70 -17.07 -1.33 0.38
C ASP A 70 -15.63 -1.09 0.85
N ALA A 71 -14.69 -1.89 0.35
CA ALA A 71 -13.28 -1.74 0.67
C ALA A 71 -12.71 -0.40 0.16
N LEU A 72 -13.09 0.02 -1.05
CA LEU A 72 -12.68 1.32 -1.60
C LEU A 72 -13.14 2.46 -0.68
N TYR A 73 -14.41 2.50 -0.31
CA TYR A 73 -14.92 3.55 0.58
C TYR A 73 -14.27 3.51 1.97
N ALA A 74 -14.06 2.31 2.53
CA ALA A 74 -13.40 2.17 3.83
C ALA A 74 -11.95 2.67 3.82
N ILE A 75 -11.21 2.44 2.74
CA ILE A 75 -9.79 2.83 2.63
C ILE A 75 -9.63 4.32 2.29
N VAL A 76 -10.48 4.87 1.41
CA VAL A 76 -10.31 6.26 0.94
C VAL A 76 -10.82 7.29 1.97
N GLN A 77 -11.74 6.93 2.86
CA GLN A 77 -12.39 7.84 3.83
C GLN A 77 -11.62 7.96 5.16
N MET A 78 -10.31 8.13 5.07
CA MET A 78 -9.47 8.31 6.26
C MET A 78 -9.68 9.68 6.91
N PRO A 79 -9.62 9.77 8.25
CA PRO A 79 -9.70 11.05 8.96
C PRO A 79 -8.47 11.92 8.69
N PRO A 80 -8.60 13.26 8.76
CA PRO A 80 -7.46 14.16 8.68
C PRO A 80 -6.36 13.80 9.68
N GLY A 81 -5.11 13.78 9.22
CA GLY A 81 -3.93 13.48 10.04
C GLY A 81 -3.43 12.03 9.94
N ILE A 82 -4.25 11.09 9.49
CA ILE A 82 -3.86 9.68 9.28
C ILE A 82 -4.17 9.29 7.82
N PRO A 83 -3.40 9.75 6.83
CA PRO A 83 -3.69 9.51 5.43
C PRO A 83 -3.31 8.08 5.00
N VAL A 84 -4.09 7.55 4.06
CA VAL A 84 -3.76 6.34 3.28
C VAL A 84 -3.91 6.69 1.80
N GLY A 85 -2.85 6.47 1.01
CA GLY A 85 -2.93 6.63 -0.44
C GLY A 85 -3.72 5.47 -1.05
N CYS A 86 -4.98 5.67 -1.44
CA CYS A 86 -5.80 4.61 -2.01
C CYS A 86 -5.62 4.51 -3.53
N VAL A 87 -5.47 3.30 -4.04
CA VAL A 87 -5.41 2.98 -5.48
C VAL A 87 -6.68 2.27 -5.93
N GLY A 88 -6.74 1.86 -7.19
CA GLY A 88 -7.89 1.16 -7.76
C GLY A 88 -8.16 -0.21 -7.13
N ILE A 89 -9.35 -0.76 -7.40
CA ILE A 89 -9.78 -2.07 -6.89
C ILE A 89 -9.05 -3.22 -7.60
N GLY A 90 -8.65 -4.21 -6.85
CA GLY A 90 -8.17 -5.49 -7.35
C GLY A 90 -6.79 -5.42 -8.03
N GLU A 91 -6.60 -6.18 -9.10
CA GLU A 91 -5.29 -6.36 -9.76
C GLU A 91 -4.71 -5.05 -10.31
N TRP A 92 -5.53 -4.19 -10.91
CA TRP A 92 -5.06 -2.90 -11.41
C TRP A 92 -4.56 -2.02 -10.28
N GLY A 93 -5.28 -2.02 -9.15
CA GLY A 93 -4.84 -1.30 -7.95
C GLY A 93 -3.54 -1.85 -7.39
N ALA A 94 -3.41 -3.17 -7.31
CA ALA A 94 -2.19 -3.81 -6.82
C ALA A 94 -0.96 -3.47 -7.69
N ARG A 95 -1.11 -3.48 -9.01
CA ARG A 95 -0.05 -3.05 -9.94
C ARG A 95 0.31 -1.57 -9.74
N ASN A 96 -0.70 -0.70 -9.65
CA ASN A 96 -0.47 0.73 -9.43
C ASN A 96 0.12 1.03 -8.05
N ALA A 97 -0.21 0.24 -7.03
CA ALA A 97 0.42 0.37 -5.72
C ALA A 97 1.94 0.14 -5.78
N ALA A 98 2.40 -0.84 -6.57
CA ALA A 98 3.83 -1.09 -6.77
C ALA A 98 4.52 0.08 -7.50
N TYR A 99 3.88 0.66 -8.53
CA TYR A 99 4.43 1.82 -9.22
C TYR A 99 4.40 3.09 -8.36
N LEU A 100 3.37 3.26 -7.54
CA LEU A 100 3.31 4.36 -6.58
C LEU A 100 4.41 4.21 -5.51
N ALA A 101 4.62 3.00 -4.99
CA ALA A 101 5.73 2.71 -4.10
C ALA A 101 7.09 3.04 -4.75
N ALA A 102 7.30 2.63 -6.00
CA ALA A 102 8.51 2.98 -6.76
C ALA A 102 8.70 4.49 -6.91
N SER A 103 7.63 5.26 -7.10
CA SER A 103 7.71 6.73 -7.19
C SER A 103 8.02 7.40 -5.85
N ILE A 104 7.66 6.76 -4.73
CA ILE A 104 7.96 7.26 -3.38
C ILE A 104 9.42 6.96 -3.01
N VAL A 105 9.90 5.76 -3.31
CA VAL A 105 11.27 5.31 -3.00
C VAL A 105 12.31 5.90 -3.96
N GLY A 106 11.97 6.03 -5.24
CA GLY A 106 12.86 6.46 -6.31
C GLY A 106 13.64 7.76 -6.07
N PRO A 107 13.12 8.79 -5.41
CA PRO A 107 13.90 9.99 -5.07
C PRO A 107 15.15 9.72 -4.23
N GLN A 108 15.19 8.60 -3.47
CA GLN A 108 16.30 8.21 -2.61
C GLN A 108 17.07 7.00 -3.13
N ASP A 109 16.53 6.28 -4.13
CA ASP A 109 17.13 5.11 -4.77
C ASP A 109 17.22 5.30 -6.28
N GLU A 110 18.44 5.58 -6.79
CA GLU A 110 18.70 5.81 -8.22
C GLU A 110 18.31 4.61 -9.08
N GLY A 111 18.55 3.39 -8.63
CA GLY A 111 18.22 2.18 -9.38
C GLY A 111 16.71 2.03 -9.58
N VAL A 112 15.93 2.26 -8.54
CA VAL A 112 14.46 2.24 -8.60
C VAL A 112 13.94 3.37 -9.49
N ARG A 113 14.49 4.58 -9.34
CA ARG A 113 14.11 5.75 -10.16
C ARG A 113 14.32 5.46 -11.64
N ASP A 114 15.52 5.04 -12.03
CA ASP A 114 15.89 4.83 -13.43
C ASP A 114 15.04 3.72 -14.09
N LEU A 115 14.77 2.64 -13.36
CA LEU A 115 13.87 1.58 -13.81
C LEU A 115 12.44 2.06 -14.00
N TYR A 116 11.94 2.89 -13.09
CA TYR A 116 10.58 3.42 -13.19
C TYR A 116 10.46 4.45 -14.32
N GLU A 117 11.43 5.34 -14.49
CA GLU A 117 11.48 6.29 -15.60
C GLU A 117 11.55 5.58 -16.95
N SER A 118 12.40 4.56 -17.08
CA SER A 118 12.49 3.74 -18.28
C SER A 118 11.17 3.05 -18.59
N TYR A 119 10.52 2.45 -17.61
CA TYR A 119 9.20 1.85 -17.77
C TYR A 119 8.17 2.87 -18.27
N ARG A 120 8.11 4.05 -17.67
CA ARG A 120 7.18 5.12 -18.08
C ARG A 120 7.47 5.67 -19.47
N LYS A 121 8.74 5.74 -19.86
CA LYS A 121 9.14 6.12 -21.21
C LYS A 121 8.60 5.11 -22.22
N ASN A 122 8.80 3.82 -21.99
CA ASN A 122 8.31 2.75 -22.87
C ASN A 122 6.78 2.80 -23.03
N LEU A 123 6.03 3.14 -21.98
CA LEU A 123 4.57 3.30 -22.05
C LEU A 123 4.11 4.48 -22.92
N ARG A 124 4.96 5.49 -23.11
CA ARG A 124 4.63 6.66 -23.94
C ARG A 124 5.00 6.47 -25.42
N GLU A 125 5.92 5.54 -25.69
CA GLU A 125 6.46 5.27 -27.02
C GLU A 125 5.76 4.10 -27.74
N ASN A 126 4.94 3.30 -27.01
CA ASN A 126 4.14 2.19 -27.53
C ASN A 126 2.64 2.41 -27.30
#